data_936ac181f1518dc80066cc9ca35383b3
#
_entry.id   936ac181f1518dc80066cc9ca35383b3
#
_cell.length_a   1.000
_cell.length_b   1.000
_cell.length_c   1.000
_cell.angle_alpha   90.00
_cell.angle_beta   90.00
_cell.angle_gamma   90.00
#
_symmetry.space_group_name_H-M   'P 1'
#
loop_
_entity.id
_entity.type
_entity.pdbx_description
1 polymer ?
#
loop_
_entity_poly.entity_id
_entity_poly.type
_entity_poly.pdbx_seq_one_letter_code
_entity_poly.pdbx_strand_id
1 'polypeptide(L)'
;EGGADVNVAVSTFVPKPHTPFQWEPQLGIDEILRMQGLLKGGLRAKKLKFKYHEASLSFLEGVFARGDRRLGRVLEAALAAGCRFDGWREHFNFGKWQQAFIDAGIEPAWYLRERDVDEVLPWDHIDCGLPKSFFVKERQKALELAGTPDCRDGDCSACGACDFEVVKMRLQQPQELPLGSVGPQVPADNDLRFRVRLKLAKRGRAKMVAHLEYLTMFQRAVRRAKLPVRFS
;
A
#
# COMPACT_ATOMS: atom_id res chain seq x y z
N GLU A 1 -24.14 -3.53 -30.58
CA GLU A 1 -24.11 -3.32 -29.12
C GLU A 1 -22.75 -3.70 -28.61
N GLY A 2 -21.92 -2.71 -28.33
CA GLY A 2 -20.57 -2.90 -27.78
C GLY A 2 -20.65 -3.16 -26.28
N GLY A 3 -20.54 -4.43 -25.85
CA GLY A 3 -20.42 -4.75 -24.43
C GLY A 3 -19.12 -4.22 -23.84
N ALA A 4 -19.13 -3.87 -22.54
CA ALA A 4 -17.97 -3.33 -21.82
C ALA A 4 -16.80 -4.33 -21.74
N ASP A 5 -15.56 -3.82 -21.80
CA ASP A 5 -14.36 -4.56 -21.44
C ASP A 5 -14.23 -4.64 -19.91
N VAL A 6 -13.96 -5.81 -19.38
CA VAL A 6 -13.80 -6.04 -17.95
C VAL A 6 -12.33 -6.36 -17.64
N ASN A 7 -11.72 -5.61 -16.74
CA ASN A 7 -10.40 -5.92 -16.19
C ASN A 7 -10.58 -6.70 -14.88
N VAL A 8 -10.08 -7.94 -14.84
CA VAL A 8 -10.00 -8.76 -13.63
C VAL A 8 -8.58 -8.66 -13.10
N ALA A 9 -8.40 -7.96 -12.00
CA ALA A 9 -7.10 -7.84 -11.32
C ALA A 9 -7.10 -8.75 -10.09
N VAL A 10 -6.10 -9.64 -10.01
CA VAL A 10 -5.92 -10.54 -8.87
C VAL A 10 -4.54 -10.32 -8.28
N SER A 11 -4.50 -10.04 -7.00
CA SER A 11 -3.26 -9.92 -6.23
C SER A 11 -3.06 -11.15 -5.36
N THR A 12 -1.82 -11.55 -5.18
CA THR A 12 -1.47 -12.54 -4.16
C THR A 12 -1.76 -11.97 -2.78
N PHE A 13 -2.36 -12.77 -1.91
CA PHE A 13 -2.52 -12.38 -0.52
C PHE A 13 -1.16 -12.29 0.16
N VAL A 14 -0.85 -11.13 0.71
CA VAL A 14 0.37 -10.86 1.49
C VAL A 14 -0.06 -10.40 2.88
N PRO A 15 0.16 -11.22 3.92
CA PRO A 15 -0.16 -10.85 5.30
C PRO A 15 0.60 -9.59 5.70
N LYS A 16 -0.09 -8.61 6.26
CA LYS A 16 0.50 -7.33 6.67
C LYS A 16 0.54 -7.20 8.19
N PRO A 17 1.58 -6.57 8.76
CA PRO A 17 1.61 -6.16 10.16
C PRO A 17 0.37 -5.38 10.57
N HIS A 18 -0.02 -5.53 11.83
CA HIS A 18 -1.17 -4.83 12.42
C HIS A 18 -2.48 -5.02 11.66
N THR A 19 -2.70 -6.25 11.15
CA THR A 19 -3.97 -6.68 10.55
C THR A 19 -4.46 -7.98 11.18
N PRO A 20 -5.75 -8.29 11.12
CA PRO A 20 -6.29 -9.55 11.63
C PRO A 20 -5.60 -10.80 11.07
N PHE A 21 -5.11 -10.73 9.83
CA PHE A 21 -4.47 -11.84 9.14
C PHE A 21 -2.94 -11.83 9.19
N GLN A 22 -2.33 -11.06 10.09
CA GLN A 22 -0.86 -10.98 10.20
C GLN A 22 -0.17 -12.29 10.56
N TRP A 23 -0.89 -13.26 11.13
CA TRP A 23 -0.38 -14.58 11.50
C TRP A 23 -0.50 -15.61 10.38
N GLU A 24 -1.31 -15.34 9.36
CA GLU A 24 -1.55 -16.28 8.27
C GLU A 24 -0.30 -16.56 7.45
N PRO A 25 -0.17 -17.77 6.87
CA PRO A 25 0.90 -18.06 5.93
C PRO A 25 0.66 -17.35 4.60
N GLN A 26 1.73 -17.12 3.88
CA GLN A 26 1.68 -16.70 2.47
C GLN A 26 2.04 -17.89 1.58
N LEU A 27 1.36 -18.01 0.44
CA LEU A 27 1.67 -19.05 -0.55
C LEU A 27 3.08 -18.87 -1.12
N GLY A 28 3.77 -19.99 -1.36
CA GLY A 28 5.02 -20.02 -2.08
C GLY A 28 4.84 -19.72 -3.58
N ILE A 29 5.95 -19.46 -4.28
CA ILE A 29 5.95 -19.06 -5.70
C ILE A 29 5.24 -20.10 -6.58
N ASP A 30 5.53 -21.39 -6.42
CA ASP A 30 4.97 -22.43 -7.26
C ASP A 30 3.45 -22.51 -7.13
N GLU A 31 2.95 -22.39 -5.91
CA GLU A 31 1.50 -22.40 -5.65
C GLU A 31 0.82 -21.14 -6.21
N ILE A 32 1.46 -19.98 -6.10
CA ILE A 32 0.96 -18.74 -6.72
C ILE A 32 0.86 -18.92 -8.23
N LEU A 33 1.91 -19.47 -8.87
CA LEU A 33 1.93 -19.71 -10.32
C LEU A 33 0.84 -20.71 -10.73
N ARG A 34 0.64 -21.78 -9.93
CA ARG A 34 -0.42 -22.75 -10.15
C ARG A 34 -1.81 -22.09 -10.12
N MET A 35 -2.09 -21.26 -9.11
CA MET A 35 -3.36 -20.55 -8.97
C MET A 35 -3.57 -19.54 -10.10
N GLN A 36 -2.54 -18.79 -10.48
CA GLN A 36 -2.59 -17.89 -11.64
C GLN A 36 -2.89 -18.61 -12.93
N GLY A 37 -2.30 -19.81 -13.11
CA GLY A 37 -2.57 -20.69 -14.25
C GLY A 37 -4.04 -21.13 -14.32
N LEU A 38 -4.61 -21.56 -13.21
CA LEU A 38 -6.04 -21.92 -13.10
C LEU A 38 -6.95 -20.75 -13.46
N LEU A 39 -6.70 -19.58 -12.88
CA LEU A 39 -7.49 -18.37 -13.16
C LEU A 39 -7.38 -17.95 -14.63
N LYS A 40 -6.18 -17.96 -15.20
CA LYS A 40 -5.95 -17.65 -16.61
C LYS A 40 -6.67 -18.64 -17.51
N GLY A 41 -6.75 -19.92 -17.11
CA GLY A 41 -7.49 -20.97 -17.81
C GLY A 41 -8.99 -20.75 -17.80
N GLY A 42 -9.56 -20.24 -16.70
CA GLY A 42 -10.98 -19.99 -16.53
C GLY A 42 -11.45 -18.64 -17.11
N LEU A 43 -10.58 -17.63 -17.16
CA LEU A 43 -10.92 -16.27 -17.58
C LEU A 43 -10.57 -16.03 -19.05
N ARG A 44 -11.17 -16.80 -19.97
CA ARG A 44 -10.86 -16.78 -21.43
C ARG A 44 -11.81 -15.97 -22.29
N ALA A 45 -12.82 -15.31 -21.72
CA ALA A 45 -13.80 -14.56 -22.51
C ALA A 45 -13.14 -13.37 -23.23
N LYS A 46 -13.51 -13.12 -24.50
CA LYS A 46 -12.89 -12.12 -25.41
C LYS A 46 -12.77 -10.71 -24.83
N LYS A 47 -13.66 -10.34 -23.90
CA LYS A 47 -13.69 -9.01 -23.27
C LYS A 47 -13.14 -8.99 -21.84
N LEU A 48 -12.57 -10.10 -21.36
CA LEU A 48 -11.93 -10.18 -20.06
C LEU A 48 -10.42 -9.98 -20.21
N LYS A 49 -9.87 -9.00 -19.47
CA LYS A 49 -8.43 -8.76 -19.37
C LYS A 49 -7.96 -9.18 -17.98
N PHE A 50 -7.28 -10.31 -17.88
CA PHE A 50 -6.74 -10.80 -16.62
C PHE A 50 -5.38 -10.16 -16.33
N LYS A 51 -5.25 -9.55 -15.15
CA LYS A 51 -4.03 -8.94 -14.65
C LYS A 51 -3.68 -9.54 -13.30
N TYR A 52 -2.40 -9.77 -13.04
CA TYR A 52 -1.90 -10.31 -11.77
C TYR A 52 -0.51 -9.78 -11.47
N HIS A 53 -0.13 -9.84 -10.20
CA HIS A 53 1.21 -9.49 -9.76
C HIS A 53 2.16 -10.67 -10.00
N GLU A 54 3.40 -10.38 -10.30
CA GLU A 54 4.45 -11.40 -10.46
C GLU A 54 4.68 -12.14 -9.13
N ALA A 55 4.73 -13.47 -9.19
CA ALA A 55 4.82 -14.31 -8.00
C ALA A 55 6.07 -14.05 -7.17
N SER A 56 7.21 -13.81 -7.83
CA SER A 56 8.49 -13.51 -7.19
C SER A 56 8.50 -12.14 -6.49
N LEU A 57 7.82 -11.12 -7.06
CA LEU A 57 7.64 -9.83 -6.39
C LEU A 57 6.75 -9.96 -5.16
N SER A 58 5.63 -10.71 -5.27
CA SER A 58 4.74 -10.96 -4.13
C SER A 58 5.45 -11.76 -3.03
N PHE A 59 6.32 -12.69 -3.40
CA PHE A 59 7.15 -13.44 -2.46
C PHE A 59 8.08 -12.51 -1.68
N LEU A 60 8.84 -11.66 -2.36
CA LEU A 60 9.72 -10.68 -1.72
C LEU A 60 8.93 -9.69 -0.85
N GLU A 61 7.79 -9.20 -1.34
CA GLU A 61 6.91 -8.34 -0.58
C GLU A 61 6.52 -8.96 0.76
N GLY A 62 6.14 -10.23 0.77
CA GLY A 62 5.81 -10.94 1.99
C GLY A 62 6.98 -11.12 2.94
N VAL A 63 8.15 -11.48 2.40
CA VAL A 63 9.37 -11.63 3.20
C VAL A 63 9.72 -10.31 3.89
N PHE A 64 9.72 -9.19 3.16
CA PHE A 64 10.07 -7.89 3.73
C PHE A 64 8.97 -7.29 4.60
N ALA A 65 7.69 -7.52 4.27
CA ALA A 65 6.57 -7.06 5.09
C ALA A 65 6.53 -7.76 6.47
N ARG A 66 6.99 -9.00 6.54
CA ARG A 66 6.96 -9.83 7.75
C ARG A 66 8.33 -10.05 8.39
N GLY A 67 9.35 -9.43 7.79
CA GLY A 67 10.74 -9.61 8.15
C GLY A 67 11.16 -8.85 9.42
N ASP A 68 12.39 -9.07 9.79
CA ASP A 68 13.04 -8.38 10.89
C ASP A 68 14.39 -7.77 10.43
N ARG A 69 15.12 -7.17 11.37
CA ARG A 69 16.39 -6.49 11.06
C ARG A 69 17.47 -7.35 10.42
N ARG A 70 17.38 -8.68 10.50
CA ARG A 70 18.31 -9.61 9.84
C ARG A 70 18.28 -9.46 8.34
N LEU A 71 17.14 -9.07 7.77
CA LEU A 71 16.98 -8.79 6.33
C LEU A 71 17.82 -7.60 5.84
N GLY A 72 18.35 -6.77 6.75
CA GLY A 72 19.30 -5.71 6.39
C GLY A 72 20.51 -6.24 5.62
N ARG A 73 21.05 -7.43 6.00
CA ARG A 73 22.16 -8.08 5.29
C ARG A 73 21.77 -8.50 3.86
N VAL A 74 20.53 -8.94 3.67
CA VAL A 74 20.01 -9.29 2.33
C VAL A 74 19.94 -8.05 1.46
N LEU A 75 19.47 -6.91 2.00
CA LEU A 75 19.40 -5.64 1.27
C LEU A 75 20.79 -5.16 0.86
N GLU A 76 21.78 -5.25 1.76
CA GLU A 76 23.16 -4.89 1.46
C GLU A 76 23.75 -5.77 0.35
N ALA A 77 23.56 -7.09 0.44
CA ALA A 77 24.03 -8.05 -0.58
C ALA A 77 23.33 -7.82 -1.93
N ALA A 78 22.01 -7.61 -1.94
CA ALA A 78 21.27 -7.31 -3.16
C ALA A 78 21.72 -5.99 -3.79
N LEU A 79 21.96 -4.95 -2.99
CA LEU A 79 22.48 -3.68 -3.47
C LEU A 79 23.88 -3.84 -4.09
N ALA A 80 24.77 -4.61 -3.44
CA ALA A 80 26.11 -4.93 -3.95
C ALA A 80 26.05 -5.71 -5.28
N ALA A 81 25.05 -6.61 -5.44
CA ALA A 81 24.77 -7.33 -6.69
C ALA A 81 24.14 -6.43 -7.77
N GLY A 82 23.88 -5.14 -7.46
CA GLY A 82 23.36 -4.16 -8.41
C GLY A 82 21.83 -4.18 -8.53
N CYS A 83 21.09 -4.73 -7.55
CA CYS A 83 19.63 -4.58 -7.47
C CYS A 83 19.29 -3.12 -7.19
N ARG A 84 18.62 -2.49 -8.14
CA ARG A 84 18.14 -1.10 -8.04
C ARG A 84 16.91 -0.93 -8.89
N PHE A 85 15.96 -0.11 -8.41
CA PHE A 85 14.71 0.15 -9.11
C PHE A 85 13.86 -1.11 -9.34
N ASP A 86 13.91 -2.07 -8.42
CA ASP A 86 13.24 -3.37 -8.54
C ASP A 86 11.70 -3.27 -8.57
N GLY A 87 11.13 -2.11 -8.31
CA GLY A 87 9.71 -1.81 -8.57
C GLY A 87 9.37 -1.73 -10.06
N TRP A 88 10.38 -1.69 -10.94
CA TRP A 88 10.22 -1.67 -12.40
C TRP A 88 10.61 -3.02 -12.96
N ARG A 89 9.71 -3.65 -13.69
CA ARG A 89 9.86 -5.02 -14.20
C ARG A 89 11.15 -5.22 -15.00
N GLU A 90 11.57 -4.24 -15.78
CA GLU A 90 12.79 -4.26 -16.58
C GLU A 90 14.08 -4.26 -15.76
N HIS A 91 14.02 -3.82 -14.51
CA HIS A 91 15.16 -3.78 -13.59
C HIS A 91 15.16 -4.93 -12.56
N PHE A 92 14.01 -5.56 -12.39
CA PHE A 92 13.83 -6.62 -11.42
C PHE A 92 14.53 -7.92 -11.83
N ASN A 93 15.38 -8.45 -10.96
CA ASN A 93 16.06 -9.72 -11.16
C ASN A 93 15.96 -10.59 -9.90
N PHE A 94 15.03 -11.53 -9.92
CA PHE A 94 14.78 -12.38 -8.77
C PHE A 94 15.98 -13.28 -8.41
N GLY A 95 16.78 -13.75 -9.41
CA GLY A 95 17.98 -14.57 -9.16
C GLY A 95 19.01 -13.85 -8.30
N LYS A 96 19.18 -12.53 -8.46
CA LYS A 96 20.06 -11.74 -7.59
C LYS A 96 19.56 -11.68 -6.15
N TRP A 97 18.25 -11.59 -5.95
CA TRP A 97 17.64 -11.64 -4.63
C TRP A 97 17.81 -13.01 -3.98
N GLN A 98 17.62 -14.10 -4.73
CA GLN A 98 17.87 -15.46 -4.24
C GLN A 98 19.32 -15.61 -3.78
N GLN A 99 20.29 -15.14 -4.57
CA GLN A 99 21.70 -15.18 -4.19
C GLN A 99 21.96 -14.33 -2.93
N ALA A 100 21.36 -13.14 -2.83
CA ALA A 100 21.52 -12.29 -1.66
C ALA A 100 20.98 -12.95 -0.36
N PHE A 101 19.92 -13.74 -0.43
CA PHE A 101 19.45 -14.55 0.71
C PHE A 101 20.44 -15.64 1.08
N ILE A 102 21.02 -16.32 0.09
CA ILE A 102 22.06 -17.37 0.29
C ILE A 102 23.28 -16.72 0.96
N ASP A 103 23.79 -15.62 0.43
CA ASP A 103 24.98 -14.93 0.93
C ASP A 103 24.78 -14.41 2.37
N ALA A 104 23.56 -14.01 2.71
CA ALA A 104 23.19 -13.57 4.04
C ALA A 104 22.91 -14.74 5.01
N GLY A 105 22.85 -15.99 4.53
CA GLY A 105 22.51 -17.17 5.33
C GLY A 105 21.07 -17.13 5.87
N ILE A 106 20.14 -16.58 5.09
CA ILE A 106 18.74 -16.38 5.49
C ILE A 106 17.83 -17.22 4.60
N GLU A 107 16.96 -18.03 5.24
CA GLU A 107 15.90 -18.78 4.56
C GLU A 107 14.64 -17.87 4.45
N PRO A 108 14.32 -17.37 3.25
CA PRO A 108 13.22 -16.41 3.08
C PRO A 108 11.84 -17.05 3.37
N ALA A 109 11.64 -18.33 3.07
CA ALA A 109 10.37 -19.02 3.29
C ALA A 109 9.98 -19.08 4.77
N TRP A 110 10.97 -19.01 5.68
CA TRP A 110 10.71 -18.96 7.11
C TRP A 110 9.84 -17.75 7.51
N TYR A 111 9.97 -16.62 6.82
CA TYR A 111 9.16 -15.43 7.08
C TYR A 111 7.72 -15.56 6.59
N LEU A 112 7.46 -16.46 5.63
CA LEU A 112 6.16 -16.65 5.01
C LEU A 112 5.29 -17.71 5.68
N ARG A 113 5.84 -18.43 6.68
CA ARG A 113 5.10 -19.45 7.42
C ARG A 113 3.93 -18.88 8.20
N GLU A 114 2.99 -19.73 8.59
CA GLU A 114 2.03 -19.41 9.64
C GLU A 114 2.76 -19.09 10.95
N ARG A 115 2.24 -18.16 11.71
CA ARG A 115 2.77 -17.80 13.04
C ARG A 115 1.72 -18.04 14.09
N ASP A 116 2.17 -18.43 15.27
CA ASP A 116 1.30 -18.53 16.43
C ASP A 116 0.87 -17.14 16.91
N VAL A 117 -0.36 -17.04 17.45
CA VAL A 117 -0.88 -15.78 18.00
C VAL A 117 -0.05 -15.29 19.17
N ASP A 118 0.55 -16.23 19.93
CA ASP A 118 1.39 -15.92 21.10
C ASP A 118 2.86 -15.66 20.72
N GLU A 119 3.24 -15.89 19.47
CA GLU A 119 4.57 -15.55 18.96
C GLU A 119 4.81 -14.05 19.03
N VAL A 120 6.01 -13.66 19.47
CA VAL A 120 6.45 -12.26 19.42
C VAL A 120 6.77 -11.90 17.99
N LEU A 121 6.04 -10.94 17.45
CA LEU A 121 6.21 -10.50 16.07
C LEU A 121 7.21 -9.35 15.96
N PRO A 122 7.94 -9.23 14.85
CA PRO A 122 8.94 -8.18 14.65
C PRO A 122 8.42 -6.76 14.84
N TRP A 123 7.13 -6.53 14.71
CA TRP A 123 6.47 -5.23 14.83
C TRP A 123 5.69 -5.04 16.13
N ASP A 124 5.67 -6.00 17.06
CA ASP A 124 4.91 -5.90 18.32
C ASP A 124 5.38 -4.74 19.23
N HIS A 125 6.58 -4.21 18.99
CA HIS A 125 7.09 -3.03 19.68
C HIS A 125 6.55 -1.69 19.13
N ILE A 126 5.77 -1.72 18.05
CA ILE A 126 5.18 -0.54 17.42
C ILE A 126 3.72 -0.47 17.83
N ASP A 127 3.35 0.58 18.56
CA ASP A 127 1.96 0.84 18.90
C ASP A 127 1.24 1.48 17.70
N CYS A 128 0.25 0.76 17.16
CA CYS A 128 -0.61 1.25 16.08
C CYS A 128 -1.94 1.84 16.58
N GLY A 129 -2.12 1.98 17.90
CA GLY A 129 -3.35 2.44 18.53
C GLY A 129 -4.45 1.37 18.60
N LEU A 130 -4.18 0.13 18.17
CA LEU A 130 -5.11 -0.99 18.24
C LEU A 130 -4.47 -2.14 19.04
N PRO A 131 -5.12 -2.66 20.08
CA PRO A 131 -4.55 -3.75 20.89
C PRO A 131 -4.53 -5.07 20.10
N LYS A 132 -3.52 -5.90 20.33
CA LYS A 132 -3.39 -7.23 19.72
C LYS A 132 -4.66 -8.07 19.86
N SER A 133 -5.33 -7.98 21.03
CA SER A 133 -6.57 -8.68 21.30
C SER A 133 -7.71 -8.33 20.33
N PHE A 134 -7.74 -7.12 19.80
CA PHE A 134 -8.69 -6.72 18.76
C PHE A 134 -8.43 -7.50 17.46
N PHE A 135 -7.18 -7.56 17.00
CA PHE A 135 -6.83 -8.32 15.80
C PHE A 135 -7.15 -9.81 15.93
N VAL A 136 -6.91 -10.39 17.12
CA VAL A 136 -7.26 -11.79 17.39
C VAL A 136 -8.77 -12.03 17.28
N LYS A 137 -9.58 -11.15 17.89
CA LYS A 137 -11.04 -11.21 17.79
C LYS A 137 -11.55 -11.07 16.35
N GLU A 138 -11.00 -10.13 15.60
CA GLU A 138 -11.39 -9.93 14.19
C GLU A 138 -10.96 -11.11 13.31
N ARG A 139 -9.80 -11.72 13.58
CA ARG A 139 -9.38 -12.97 12.92
C ARG A 139 -10.39 -14.08 13.19
N GLN A 140 -10.77 -14.27 14.44
CA GLN A 140 -11.73 -15.31 14.82
C GLN A 140 -13.09 -15.12 14.14
N LYS A 141 -13.62 -13.89 14.14
CA LYS A 141 -14.85 -13.56 13.41
C LYS A 141 -14.73 -13.86 11.92
N ALA A 142 -13.60 -13.52 11.30
CA ALA A 142 -13.39 -13.80 9.89
C ALA A 142 -13.40 -15.30 9.58
N LEU A 143 -12.81 -16.14 10.45
CA LEU A 143 -12.85 -17.61 10.33
C LEU A 143 -14.28 -18.16 10.51
N GLU A 144 -15.09 -17.50 11.33
CA GLU A 144 -16.50 -17.82 11.56
C GLU A 144 -17.44 -17.19 10.50
N LEU A 145 -16.89 -16.50 9.50
CA LEU A 145 -17.65 -15.75 8.47
C LEU A 145 -18.58 -14.69 9.09
N ALA A 146 -18.23 -14.16 10.25
CA ALA A 146 -18.95 -13.11 10.93
C ALA A 146 -18.36 -11.74 10.60
N GLY A 147 -19.20 -10.75 10.32
CA GLY A 147 -18.80 -9.37 10.06
C GLY A 147 -18.72 -8.55 11.35
N THR A 148 -17.92 -7.49 11.31
CA THR A 148 -17.93 -6.43 12.33
C THR A 148 -18.67 -5.23 11.77
N PRO A 149 -19.75 -4.76 12.43
CA PRO A 149 -20.49 -3.59 11.96
C PRO A 149 -19.61 -2.33 11.96
N ASP A 150 -19.91 -1.45 11.04
CA ASP A 150 -19.26 -0.13 11.01
C ASP A 150 -19.74 0.71 12.21
N CYS A 151 -18.82 1.19 13.03
CA CYS A 151 -19.15 2.00 14.20
C CYS A 151 -19.74 3.40 13.86
N ARG A 152 -19.82 3.76 12.58
CA ARG A 152 -20.53 4.96 12.11
C ARG A 152 -22.04 4.77 12.18
N ASP A 153 -22.50 3.57 11.93
CA ASP A 153 -23.92 3.22 11.77
C ASP A 153 -24.41 2.20 12.82
N GLY A 154 -23.49 1.72 13.67
CA GLY A 154 -23.78 0.67 14.66
C GLY A 154 -23.07 0.87 15.99
N ASP A 155 -23.05 -0.20 16.78
CA ASP A 155 -22.40 -0.21 18.07
C ASP A 155 -20.88 -0.17 17.96
N CYS A 156 -20.24 0.41 18.97
CA CYS A 156 -18.78 0.44 19.07
C CYS A 156 -18.20 -0.98 19.19
N SER A 157 -17.29 -1.35 18.28
CA SER A 157 -16.59 -2.64 18.29
C SER A 157 -15.46 -2.74 19.31
N ALA A 158 -15.26 -1.70 20.14
CA ALA A 158 -14.18 -1.59 21.14
C ALA A 158 -12.78 -1.84 20.54
N CYS A 159 -12.50 -1.31 19.36
CA CYS A 159 -11.22 -1.50 18.67
C CYS A 159 -10.04 -0.79 19.37
N GLY A 160 -10.29 0.15 20.30
CA GLY A 160 -9.24 0.89 20.99
C GLY A 160 -8.75 2.15 20.26
N ALA A 161 -9.25 2.43 19.05
CA ALA A 161 -8.86 3.63 18.30
C ALA A 161 -9.42 4.93 18.87
N CYS A 162 -10.51 4.86 19.63
CA CYS A 162 -11.16 5.99 20.29
C CYS A 162 -10.97 5.92 21.79
N ASP A 163 -10.67 7.06 22.44
CA ASP A 163 -10.68 7.24 23.88
C ASP A 163 -11.99 7.87 24.37
N PHE A 164 -12.88 8.29 23.44
CA PHE A 164 -14.15 8.98 23.63
C PHE A 164 -14.09 10.36 24.29
N GLU A 165 -12.92 10.81 24.69
CA GLU A 165 -12.68 12.15 25.22
C GLU A 165 -12.18 13.09 24.11
N VAL A 166 -11.01 12.82 23.57
CA VAL A 166 -10.35 13.62 22.53
C VAL A 166 -10.57 12.98 21.15
N VAL A 167 -10.37 11.68 21.05
CA VAL A 167 -10.51 10.92 19.80
C VAL A 167 -11.82 10.14 19.82
N LYS A 168 -12.76 10.55 18.98
CA LYS A 168 -14.06 9.89 18.81
C LYS A 168 -14.52 9.94 17.36
N MET A 169 -15.32 8.96 16.97
CA MET A 169 -15.94 8.94 15.66
C MET A 169 -16.85 10.16 15.50
N ARG A 170 -16.61 10.95 14.48
CA ARG A 170 -17.47 12.08 14.09
C ARG A 170 -17.72 12.01 12.59
N LEU A 171 -18.97 11.87 12.21
CA LEU A 171 -19.39 12.09 10.83
C LEU A 171 -19.47 13.58 10.59
N GLN A 172 -18.80 14.06 9.56
CA GLN A 172 -19.00 15.40 9.10
C GLN A 172 -20.40 15.50 8.49
N GLN A 173 -21.22 16.39 9.02
CA GLN A 173 -22.52 16.68 8.41
C GLN A 173 -22.27 17.20 6.98
N PRO A 174 -23.09 16.79 6.00
CA PRO A 174 -23.03 17.36 4.67
C PRO A 174 -23.19 18.88 4.81
N GLN A 175 -22.13 19.64 4.56
CA GLN A 175 -22.26 21.06 4.37
C GLN A 175 -22.87 21.26 3.00
N GLU A 176 -24.05 21.86 2.96
CA GLU A 176 -24.53 22.47 1.72
C GLU A 176 -23.49 23.52 1.34
N LEU A 177 -22.60 23.18 0.44
CA LEU A 177 -21.76 24.19 -0.18
C LEU A 177 -22.71 25.17 -0.86
N PRO A 178 -22.66 26.48 -0.53
CA PRO A 178 -23.49 27.44 -1.22
C PRO A 178 -23.32 27.22 -2.74
N LEU A 179 -24.40 26.91 -3.43
CA LEU A 179 -24.43 26.88 -4.89
C LEU A 179 -24.00 28.28 -5.37
N GLY A 180 -22.73 28.44 -5.65
CA GLY A 180 -22.13 29.73 -6.01
C GLY A 180 -20.76 30.00 -5.41
N SER A 181 -20.24 29.15 -4.48
CA SER A 181 -18.86 29.25 -4.05
C SER A 181 -17.93 28.66 -5.11
N VAL A 182 -17.72 29.49 -6.12
CA VAL A 182 -16.47 29.62 -6.85
C VAL A 182 -15.82 28.29 -7.26
N GLY A 183 -16.34 27.68 -8.31
CA GLY A 183 -15.42 27.06 -9.25
C GLY A 183 -14.33 28.09 -9.61
N PRO A 184 -13.08 27.68 -9.86
CA PRO A 184 -12.06 28.63 -10.26
C PRO A 184 -12.65 29.49 -11.38
N GLN A 185 -12.82 30.80 -11.13
CA GLN A 185 -13.21 31.73 -12.18
C GLN A 185 -12.18 31.52 -13.28
N VAL A 186 -12.62 30.94 -14.40
CA VAL A 186 -11.79 30.85 -15.57
C VAL A 186 -11.63 32.29 -16.04
N PRO A 187 -10.44 32.89 -15.95
CA PRO A 187 -10.24 34.26 -16.42
C PRO A 187 -10.67 34.34 -17.87
N ALA A 188 -11.29 35.46 -18.25
CA ALA A 188 -11.61 35.71 -19.64
C ALA A 188 -10.36 35.55 -20.53
N ASP A 189 -10.56 35.08 -21.74
CA ASP A 189 -9.51 34.62 -22.68
C ASP A 189 -8.46 35.66 -23.08
N ASN A 190 -8.50 36.87 -22.52
CA ASN A 190 -7.58 37.96 -22.81
C ASN A 190 -6.41 38.11 -21.81
N ASP A 191 -6.25 37.22 -20.86
CA ASP A 191 -5.15 37.31 -19.92
C ASP A 191 -3.84 36.85 -20.57
N LEU A 192 -2.84 37.72 -20.56
CA LEU A 192 -1.46 37.38 -20.95
C LEU A 192 -0.95 36.22 -20.10
N ARG A 193 -0.65 35.10 -20.76
CA ARG A 193 -0.16 33.88 -20.11
C ARG A 193 1.31 33.71 -20.44
N PHE A 194 2.09 33.50 -19.38
CA PHE A 194 3.51 33.22 -19.51
C PHE A 194 3.78 31.79 -19.04
N ARG A 195 4.55 31.04 -19.80
CA ARG A 195 5.04 29.71 -19.33
C ARG A 195 6.31 29.95 -18.53
N VAL A 196 6.26 29.59 -17.24
CA VAL A 196 7.41 29.70 -16.35
C VAL A 196 7.98 28.31 -16.08
N ARG A 197 9.28 28.14 -16.26
CA ARG A 197 9.99 26.93 -15.89
C ARG A 197 10.80 27.19 -14.62
N LEU A 198 10.51 26.43 -13.56
CA LEU A 198 11.23 26.50 -12.30
C LEU A 198 12.18 25.31 -12.18
N LYS A 199 13.44 25.57 -11.83
CA LYS A 199 14.40 24.52 -11.46
C LYS A 199 14.48 24.47 -9.94
N LEU A 200 14.02 23.38 -9.36
CA LEU A 200 13.97 23.18 -7.92
C LEU A 200 15.00 22.14 -7.50
N ALA A 201 15.60 22.33 -6.32
CA ALA A 201 16.49 21.34 -5.72
C ALA A 201 16.06 21.04 -4.29
N LYS A 202 16.01 19.76 -3.93
CA LYS A 202 15.77 19.32 -2.55
C LYS A 202 17.09 19.33 -1.78
N ARG A 203 17.17 20.07 -0.67
CA ARG A 203 18.36 20.15 0.20
C ARG A 203 17.99 19.90 1.65
N GLY A 204 18.95 19.51 2.49
CA GLY A 204 18.74 19.24 3.91
C GLY A 204 17.60 18.21 4.12
N ARG A 205 16.72 18.49 5.05
CA ARG A 205 15.56 17.60 5.37
C ARG A 205 14.59 17.40 4.20
N ALA A 206 14.51 18.33 3.26
CA ALA A 206 13.65 18.20 2.09
C ALA A 206 14.06 17.03 1.15
N LYS A 207 15.27 16.51 1.27
CA LYS A 207 15.72 15.31 0.54
C LYS A 207 14.89 14.07 0.89
N MET A 208 14.32 14.02 2.10
CA MET A 208 13.54 12.89 2.61
C MET A 208 12.08 12.92 2.12
N VAL A 209 11.64 14.02 1.54
CA VAL A 209 10.27 14.14 1.02
C VAL A 209 10.15 13.44 -0.32
N ALA A 210 9.16 12.56 -0.49
CA ALA A 210 8.92 11.86 -1.75
C ALA A 210 8.58 12.84 -2.89
N HIS A 211 8.77 12.43 -4.16
CA HIS A 211 8.62 13.33 -5.30
C HIS A 211 7.20 13.91 -5.40
N LEU A 212 6.18 13.07 -5.27
CA LEU A 212 4.78 13.51 -5.36
C LEU A 212 4.36 14.38 -4.17
N GLU A 213 4.85 14.08 -2.97
CA GLU A 213 4.62 14.90 -1.79
C GLU A 213 5.26 16.28 -1.92
N TYR A 214 6.49 16.32 -2.48
CA TYR A 214 7.17 17.58 -2.76
C TYR A 214 6.41 18.45 -3.76
N LEU A 215 5.87 17.84 -4.83
CA LEU A 215 5.02 18.52 -5.80
C LEU A 215 3.75 19.08 -5.13
N THR A 216 3.09 18.27 -4.31
CA THR A 216 1.89 18.68 -3.56
C THR A 216 2.19 19.83 -2.59
N MET A 217 3.31 19.74 -1.88
CA MET A 217 3.78 20.79 -0.98
C MET A 217 4.04 22.10 -1.75
N PHE A 218 4.69 22.02 -2.90
CA PHE A 218 4.95 23.17 -3.76
C PHE A 218 3.65 23.81 -4.26
N GLN A 219 2.71 23.01 -4.76
CA GLN A 219 1.39 23.51 -5.19
C GLN A 219 0.63 24.20 -4.07
N ARG A 220 0.67 23.65 -2.85
CA ARG A 220 0.07 24.28 -1.65
C ARG A 220 0.75 25.60 -1.31
N ALA A 221 2.08 25.68 -1.41
CA ALA A 221 2.83 26.91 -1.16
C ALA A 221 2.46 28.02 -2.15
N VAL A 222 2.39 27.68 -3.44
CA VAL A 222 1.96 28.62 -4.51
C VAL A 222 0.54 29.14 -4.26
N ARG A 223 -0.40 28.26 -3.88
CA ARG A 223 -1.77 28.65 -3.53
C ARG A 223 -1.82 29.55 -2.31
N ARG A 224 -1.06 29.24 -1.25
CA ARG A 224 -0.97 30.08 -0.04
C ARG A 224 -0.38 31.46 -0.32
N ALA A 225 0.59 31.51 -1.21
CA ALA A 225 1.20 32.76 -1.68
C ALA A 225 0.28 33.55 -2.62
N LYS A 226 -0.92 33.02 -2.94
CA LYS A 226 -1.89 33.63 -3.89
C LYS A 226 -1.27 33.98 -5.24
N LEU A 227 -0.28 33.19 -5.69
CA LEU A 227 0.31 33.40 -7.01
C LEU A 227 -0.69 32.97 -8.09
N PRO A 228 -0.91 33.79 -9.14
CA PRO A 228 -1.85 33.50 -10.22
C PRO A 228 -1.28 32.45 -11.19
N VAL A 229 -1.13 31.20 -10.72
CA VAL A 229 -0.58 30.08 -11.51
C VAL A 229 -1.70 29.12 -11.89
N ARG A 230 -1.75 28.76 -13.17
CA ARG A 230 -2.55 27.62 -13.66
C ARG A 230 -1.68 26.37 -13.69
N PHE A 231 -2.21 25.31 -13.12
CA PHE A 231 -1.62 23.97 -13.25
C PHE A 231 -2.36 23.23 -14.37
N SER A 232 -1.61 22.80 -15.37
CA SER A 232 -2.11 21.98 -16.49
C SER A 232 -2.01 20.51 -16.14
#